data_bb3773e2c43b4057a57a570255fd500b
#
_entry.id   bb3773e2c43b4057a57a570255fd500b
#
_cell.length_a   1.000
_cell.length_b   1.000
_cell.length_c   1.000
_cell.angle_alpha   90.00
_cell.angle_beta   90.00
_cell.angle_gamma   90.00
#
_symmetry.space_group_name_H-M   'P 1'
#
loop_
_entity.id
_entity.type
_entity.pdbx_description
1 polymer ?
#
loop_
_entity_poly.entity_id
_entity_poly.type
_entity_poly.pdbx_seq_one_letter_code
_entity_poly.pdbx_strand_id
1 'polypeptide(L)'
;MSHAELRNKYEYIGTTDSPYTGGFNNTFTYKAWELGINCIFNAGGYVRVQPSYSLTSFDRGQNTNRDILNRWTPENPNATMPALVDSNTDMDAYFFLDGAVNPYAYSSLWVKKQNYMRIQSIRLGYELPFSLIQKLGISQATVALEGRNLFVFGSSYRNYLDPETMGNPYAQPIPKSFTFSLNLNF
;
A
#
# COMPACT_ATOMS: atom_id res chain seq x y z
N MET A 1 -2.87 -6.40 -35.17
CA MET A 1 -4.12 -6.10 -34.39
C MET A 1 -4.41 -4.62 -34.49
N SER A 2 -5.59 -4.22 -34.97
CA SER A 2 -5.96 -2.82 -35.07
C SER A 2 -6.37 -2.24 -33.70
N HIS A 3 -6.36 -0.90 -33.56
CA HIS A 3 -6.84 -0.23 -32.34
C HIS A 3 -8.33 -0.54 -32.03
N ALA A 4 -9.14 -0.79 -33.07
CA ALA A 4 -10.53 -1.17 -32.90
C ALA A 4 -10.67 -2.59 -32.30
N GLU A 5 -9.85 -3.52 -32.75
CA GLU A 5 -9.82 -4.90 -32.20
C GLU A 5 -9.33 -4.92 -30.76
N LEU A 6 -8.39 -4.04 -30.39
CA LEU A 6 -7.94 -3.90 -29.00
C LEU A 6 -9.04 -3.38 -28.09
N ARG A 7 -9.82 -2.38 -28.55
CA ARG A 7 -10.93 -1.82 -27.77
C ARG A 7 -11.99 -2.87 -27.41
N ASN A 8 -12.26 -3.79 -28.30
CA ASN A 8 -13.24 -4.86 -28.07
C ASN A 8 -12.78 -5.90 -27.02
N LYS A 9 -11.49 -5.85 -26.63
CA LYS A 9 -10.92 -6.70 -25.58
C LYS A 9 -10.84 -6.03 -24.21
N TYR A 10 -11.22 -4.75 -24.11
CA TYR A 10 -11.24 -4.09 -22.83
C TYR A 10 -12.44 -4.54 -22.00
N GLU A 11 -12.15 -4.93 -20.79
CA GLU A 11 -13.15 -5.33 -19.80
C GLU A 11 -13.23 -4.26 -18.70
N TYR A 12 -14.45 -3.93 -18.30
CA TYR A 12 -14.65 -3.09 -17.13
C TYR A 12 -14.47 -3.90 -15.86
N ILE A 13 -13.43 -3.57 -15.07
CA ILE A 13 -13.08 -4.27 -13.84
C ILE A 13 -13.66 -3.57 -12.60
N GLY A 14 -13.77 -2.24 -12.65
CA GLY A 14 -14.26 -1.43 -11.54
C GLY A 14 -13.80 0.01 -11.61
N THR A 15 -13.99 0.74 -10.52
CA THR A 15 -13.61 2.14 -10.39
C THR A 15 -12.33 2.29 -9.56
N THR A 16 -11.57 3.36 -9.82
CA THR A 16 -10.42 3.74 -8.99
C THR A 16 -10.87 4.32 -7.66
N ASP A 17 -12.01 5.03 -7.66
CA ASP A 17 -12.57 5.60 -6.46
C ASP A 17 -13.28 4.52 -5.64
N SER A 18 -12.88 4.40 -4.41
CA SER A 18 -13.49 3.42 -3.50
C SER A 18 -14.86 3.87 -3.07
N PRO A 19 -15.93 3.09 -3.35
CA PRO A 19 -17.30 3.45 -2.97
C PRO A 19 -17.53 3.45 -1.46
N TYR A 20 -16.70 2.74 -0.71
CA TYR A 20 -16.83 2.65 0.74
C TYR A 20 -15.54 3.16 1.40
N THR A 21 -15.61 4.37 1.96
CA THR A 21 -14.53 4.97 2.73
C THR A 21 -15.07 5.48 4.05
N GLY A 22 -14.27 5.39 5.09
CA GLY A 22 -14.66 5.92 6.38
C GLY A 22 -13.58 5.74 7.43
N GLY A 23 -13.90 6.18 8.63
CA GLY A 23 -13.03 6.00 9.77
C GLY A 23 -13.80 6.03 11.06
N PHE A 24 -13.17 5.61 12.12
CA PHE A 24 -13.72 5.74 13.47
C PHE A 24 -12.61 6.16 14.44
N ASN A 25 -13.02 7.01 15.38
CA ASN A 25 -12.19 7.48 16.46
C ASN A 25 -12.81 7.03 17.76
N ASN A 26 -12.03 6.38 18.61
CA ASN A 26 -12.46 6.00 19.96
C ASN A 26 -11.46 6.54 20.97
N THR A 27 -12.02 7.09 22.08
CA THR A 27 -11.23 7.52 23.23
C THR A 27 -11.80 6.81 24.47
N PHE A 28 -10.94 6.11 25.15
CA PHE A 28 -11.25 5.40 26.40
C PHE A 28 -10.51 6.11 27.53
N THR A 29 -11.27 6.57 28.54
CA THR A 29 -10.70 7.21 29.72
C THR A 29 -10.94 6.32 30.94
N TYR A 30 -9.88 6.02 31.65
CA TYR A 30 -9.95 5.31 32.91
C TYR A 30 -9.01 5.94 33.94
N LYS A 31 -9.59 6.57 34.95
CA LYS A 31 -8.84 7.36 35.97
C LYS A 31 -7.97 8.41 35.28
N ALA A 32 -6.65 8.34 35.49
CA ALA A 32 -5.66 9.24 34.88
C ALA A 32 -5.18 8.79 33.48
N TRP A 33 -5.68 7.69 32.96
CA TRP A 33 -5.29 7.14 31.66
C TRP A 33 -6.29 7.52 30.58
N GLU A 34 -5.77 7.88 29.42
CA GLU A 34 -6.53 8.11 28.19
C GLU A 34 -5.92 7.28 27.04
N LEU A 35 -6.72 6.44 26.41
CA LEU A 35 -6.35 5.68 25.22
C LEU A 35 -7.18 6.15 24.03
N GLY A 36 -6.52 6.81 23.06
CA GLY A 36 -7.12 7.20 21.80
C GLY A 36 -6.72 6.24 20.69
N ILE A 37 -7.68 5.80 19.86
CA ILE A 37 -7.45 4.94 18.71
C ILE A 37 -8.17 5.52 17.50
N ASN A 38 -7.42 5.82 16.43
CA ASN A 38 -7.94 6.31 15.17
C ASN A 38 -7.72 5.28 14.07
N CYS A 39 -8.79 4.92 13.38
CA CYS A 39 -8.77 3.98 12.27
C CYS A 39 -9.44 4.57 11.04
N ILE A 40 -8.92 4.20 9.87
CA ILE A 40 -9.57 4.45 8.58
C ILE A 40 -9.71 3.13 7.82
N PHE A 41 -10.71 3.08 6.95
CA PHE A 41 -10.87 1.98 6.02
C PHE A 41 -11.24 2.49 4.63
N ASN A 42 -10.91 1.66 3.64
CA ASN A 42 -11.18 1.88 2.25
C ASN A 42 -11.54 0.54 1.61
N ALA A 43 -12.64 0.48 0.85
CA ALA A 43 -13.10 -0.77 0.25
C ALA A 43 -13.84 -0.56 -1.08
N GLY A 44 -13.66 -1.53 -1.99
CA GLY A 44 -14.36 -1.59 -3.28
C GLY A 44 -13.63 -0.86 -4.42
N GLY A 45 -12.57 -0.14 -4.16
CA GLY A 45 -11.74 0.47 -5.20
C GLY A 45 -10.80 -0.52 -5.87
N TYR A 46 -10.37 -0.17 -7.08
CA TYR A 46 -9.38 -0.90 -7.84
C TYR A 46 -8.26 0.06 -8.24
N VAL A 47 -7.05 -0.41 -8.24
CA VAL A 47 -5.90 0.36 -8.65
C VAL A 47 -5.04 -0.46 -9.61
N ARG A 48 -4.51 0.19 -10.64
CA ARG A 48 -3.50 -0.41 -11.50
C ARG A 48 -2.14 -0.19 -10.87
N VAL A 49 -1.43 -1.28 -10.60
CA VAL A 49 -0.03 -1.25 -10.18
C VAL A 49 0.86 -1.47 -11.39
N GLN A 50 2.10 -1.02 -11.30
CA GLN A 50 3.08 -1.33 -12.34
C GLN A 50 3.47 -2.81 -12.30
N PRO A 51 3.80 -3.41 -13.46
CA PRO A 51 4.39 -4.73 -13.52
C PRO A 51 5.62 -4.83 -12.61
N SER A 52 5.71 -5.93 -11.88
CA SER A 52 6.83 -6.17 -10.97
C SER A 52 8.14 -6.45 -11.69
N TYR A 53 8.09 -6.82 -12.96
CA TYR A 53 9.25 -6.96 -13.84
C TYR A 53 8.84 -6.73 -15.31
N SER A 54 9.81 -6.38 -16.17
CA SER A 54 9.62 -6.30 -17.61
C SER A 54 9.69 -7.69 -18.24
N LEU A 55 8.93 -7.92 -19.32
CA LEU A 55 9.03 -9.15 -20.09
C LEU A 55 10.18 -9.12 -21.09
N THR A 56 10.62 -7.93 -21.50
CA THR A 56 11.56 -7.73 -22.61
C THR A 56 12.89 -7.13 -22.16
N SER A 57 12.89 -6.40 -21.05
CA SER A 57 14.07 -5.67 -20.57
C SER A 57 14.52 -6.17 -19.22
N PHE A 58 15.56 -6.98 -19.23
CA PHE A 58 16.29 -7.34 -18.00
C PHE A 58 17.76 -7.59 -18.37
N ASP A 59 18.64 -6.96 -17.63
CA ASP A 59 20.09 -7.10 -17.84
C ASP A 59 20.69 -8.02 -16.77
N ARG A 60 21.80 -8.68 -17.15
CA ARG A 60 22.56 -9.50 -16.20
C ARG A 60 23.13 -8.58 -15.10
N GLY A 61 22.90 -8.98 -13.85
CA GLY A 61 23.39 -8.24 -12.68
C GLY A 61 22.45 -7.14 -12.18
N GLN A 62 21.33 -6.87 -12.84
CA GLN A 62 20.29 -6.00 -12.30
C GLN A 62 19.43 -6.73 -11.26
N ASN A 63 19.13 -6.02 -10.18
CA ASN A 63 18.10 -6.48 -9.25
C ASN A 63 16.73 -6.40 -9.90
N THR A 64 16.00 -7.51 -9.88
CA THR A 64 14.63 -7.56 -10.35
C THR A 64 13.71 -8.10 -9.25
N ASN A 65 12.41 -7.92 -9.42
CA ASN A 65 11.45 -8.41 -8.47
C ASN A 65 11.43 -9.95 -8.44
N ARG A 66 11.26 -10.50 -7.24
CA ARG A 66 11.22 -11.93 -7.00
C ARG A 66 10.11 -12.65 -7.78
N ASP A 67 9.06 -11.95 -8.19
CA ASP A 67 7.97 -12.48 -9.00
C ASP A 67 8.44 -13.09 -10.32
N ILE A 68 9.60 -12.66 -10.85
CA ILE A 68 10.19 -13.24 -12.06
C ILE A 68 10.45 -14.77 -11.92
N LEU A 69 10.63 -15.26 -10.69
CA LEU A 69 10.82 -16.69 -10.43
C LEU A 69 9.53 -17.48 -10.66
N ASN A 70 8.37 -16.83 -10.59
CA ASN A 70 7.06 -17.42 -10.81
C ASN A 70 6.59 -17.33 -12.28
N ARG A 71 7.48 -16.95 -13.21
CA ARG A 71 7.18 -16.87 -14.63
C ARG A 71 6.98 -18.24 -15.26
N TRP A 72 6.30 -18.25 -16.38
CA TRP A 72 6.18 -19.43 -17.19
C TRP A 72 7.57 -19.86 -17.72
N THR A 73 7.86 -21.15 -17.58
CA THR A 73 9.00 -21.85 -18.19
C THR A 73 8.52 -23.26 -18.56
N PRO A 74 9.24 -24.00 -19.43
CA PRO A 74 8.89 -25.39 -19.70
C PRO A 74 8.78 -26.27 -18.45
N GLU A 75 9.55 -25.97 -17.42
CA GLU A 75 9.54 -26.65 -16.12
C GLU A 75 8.40 -26.17 -15.19
N ASN A 76 7.84 -24.99 -15.48
CA ASN A 76 6.72 -24.40 -14.73
C ASN A 76 5.56 -23.99 -15.66
N PRO A 77 4.89 -24.94 -16.34
CA PRO A 77 3.89 -24.65 -17.37
C PRO A 77 2.58 -24.07 -16.80
N ASN A 78 2.32 -24.22 -15.51
CA ASN A 78 1.14 -23.70 -14.81
C ASN A 78 1.38 -22.33 -14.15
N ALA A 79 2.44 -21.65 -14.51
CA ALA A 79 2.75 -20.32 -13.97
C ALA A 79 1.64 -19.31 -14.29
N THR A 80 1.36 -18.44 -13.32
CA THR A 80 0.40 -17.33 -13.49
C THR A 80 1.01 -16.12 -14.18
N MET A 81 2.35 -16.06 -14.22
CA MET A 81 3.10 -14.98 -14.83
C MET A 81 3.64 -15.41 -16.20
N PRO A 82 3.64 -14.51 -17.22
CA PRO A 82 4.08 -14.86 -18.56
C PRO A 82 5.59 -15.13 -18.64
N ALA A 83 6.01 -15.78 -19.72
CA ALA A 83 7.42 -15.99 -20.05
C ALA A 83 8.13 -14.67 -20.37
N LEU A 84 9.44 -14.65 -20.20
CA LEU A 84 10.29 -13.58 -20.74
C LEU A 84 10.39 -13.75 -22.26
N VAL A 85 10.49 -12.62 -22.96
CA VAL A 85 10.61 -12.57 -24.42
C VAL A 85 11.94 -11.93 -24.78
N ASP A 86 12.69 -12.65 -25.62
CA ASP A 86 13.97 -12.18 -26.14
C ASP A 86 13.83 -11.84 -27.64
N SER A 87 14.41 -10.71 -28.04
CA SER A 87 14.45 -10.26 -29.44
C SER A 87 15.07 -11.28 -30.40
N ASN A 88 15.95 -12.16 -29.91
CA ASN A 88 16.58 -13.19 -30.71
C ASN A 88 15.68 -14.42 -30.93
N THR A 89 14.69 -14.62 -30.06
CA THR A 89 13.79 -15.77 -30.10
C THR A 89 12.47 -15.42 -30.78
N ASP A 90 11.92 -14.23 -30.49
CA ASP A 90 10.66 -13.77 -31.06
C ASP A 90 10.67 -12.23 -31.16
N MET A 91 11.15 -11.73 -32.29
CA MET A 91 11.30 -10.29 -32.54
C MET A 91 9.95 -9.57 -32.58
N ASP A 92 8.92 -10.20 -33.15
CA ASP A 92 7.59 -9.58 -33.26
C ASP A 92 6.93 -9.42 -31.89
N ALA A 93 6.99 -10.46 -31.05
CA ALA A 93 6.52 -10.39 -29.69
C ALA A 93 7.32 -9.40 -28.84
N TYR A 94 8.63 -9.35 -29.05
CA TYR A 94 9.51 -8.39 -28.37
C TYR A 94 9.09 -6.96 -28.68
N PHE A 95 8.98 -6.56 -29.93
CA PHE A 95 8.57 -5.20 -30.30
C PHE A 95 7.13 -4.87 -29.88
N PHE A 96 6.24 -5.86 -29.89
CA PHE A 96 4.87 -5.68 -29.44
C PHE A 96 4.79 -5.40 -27.93
N LEU A 97 5.64 -6.03 -27.14
CA LEU A 97 5.68 -5.88 -25.68
C LEU A 97 6.54 -4.69 -25.22
N ASP A 98 7.54 -4.29 -26.02
CA ASP A 98 8.40 -3.13 -25.74
C ASP A 98 7.81 -1.82 -26.27
N GLY A 99 6.75 -1.88 -27.06
CA GLY A 99 6.08 -0.74 -27.64
C GLY A 99 5.34 0.15 -26.63
N ALA A 100 4.95 1.35 -27.08
CA ALA A 100 4.21 2.34 -26.29
C ALA A 100 2.88 1.80 -25.71
N VAL A 101 2.31 0.78 -26.35
CA VAL A 101 1.11 0.07 -25.88
C VAL A 101 1.50 -1.34 -25.47
N ASN A 102 2.08 -1.47 -24.30
CA ASN A 102 2.49 -2.76 -23.76
C ASN A 102 1.25 -3.49 -23.15
N PRO A 103 0.71 -4.54 -23.80
CA PRO A 103 -0.49 -5.21 -23.33
C PRO A 103 -0.28 -5.94 -21.99
N TYR A 104 0.94 -6.31 -21.66
CA TYR A 104 1.27 -6.88 -20.35
C TYR A 104 1.06 -5.86 -19.24
N ALA A 105 1.55 -4.63 -19.41
CA ALA A 105 1.39 -3.56 -18.41
C ALA A 105 -0.08 -3.13 -18.25
N TYR A 106 -0.87 -3.23 -19.32
CA TYR A 106 -2.29 -2.86 -19.33
C TYR A 106 -3.24 -4.03 -19.05
N SER A 107 -2.73 -5.24 -18.82
CA SER A 107 -3.56 -6.41 -18.52
C SER A 107 -4.27 -6.29 -17.17
N SER A 108 -5.36 -7.05 -17.01
CA SER A 108 -6.08 -7.18 -15.73
C SER A 108 -5.24 -7.80 -14.62
N LEU A 109 -4.14 -8.47 -14.97
CA LEU A 109 -3.18 -9.04 -14.04
C LEU A 109 -2.68 -7.98 -13.03
N TRP A 110 -2.51 -6.73 -13.48
CA TRP A 110 -1.99 -5.62 -12.67
C TRP A 110 -3.07 -4.73 -12.05
N VAL A 111 -4.34 -5.07 -12.22
CA VAL A 111 -5.43 -4.40 -11.51
C VAL A 111 -5.68 -5.11 -10.19
N LYS A 112 -5.50 -4.39 -9.09
CA LYS A 112 -5.60 -4.92 -7.73
C LYS A 112 -6.72 -4.23 -6.96
N LYS A 113 -7.41 -4.99 -6.09
CA LYS A 113 -8.38 -4.41 -5.15
C LYS A 113 -7.66 -3.61 -4.07
N GLN A 114 -8.15 -2.39 -3.83
CA GLN A 114 -7.64 -1.50 -2.80
C GLN A 114 -8.56 -1.56 -1.57
N ASN A 115 -8.56 -2.70 -0.89
CA ASN A 115 -9.32 -2.91 0.33
C ASN A 115 -8.37 -2.94 1.51
N TYR A 116 -8.48 -2.00 2.43
CA TYR A 116 -7.64 -1.99 3.62
C TYR A 116 -8.32 -1.27 4.79
N MET A 117 -7.87 -1.60 5.98
CA MET A 117 -8.09 -0.86 7.20
C MET A 117 -6.72 -0.52 7.82
N ARG A 118 -6.53 0.75 8.16
CA ARG A 118 -5.29 1.24 8.77
C ARG A 118 -5.59 1.78 10.16
N ILE A 119 -4.79 1.39 11.13
CA ILE A 119 -4.72 2.08 12.41
C ILE A 119 -3.80 3.28 12.21
N GLN A 120 -4.41 4.45 12.06
CA GLN A 120 -3.69 5.70 11.81
C GLN A 120 -2.91 6.17 13.03
N SER A 121 -3.53 6.10 14.21
CA SER A 121 -2.83 6.41 15.45
C SER A 121 -3.38 5.62 16.64
N ILE A 122 -2.47 5.33 17.56
CA ILE A 122 -2.77 4.88 18.91
C ILE A 122 -2.03 5.84 19.84
N ARG A 123 -2.78 6.54 20.70
CA ARG A 123 -2.23 7.47 21.69
C ARG A 123 -2.57 6.99 23.08
N LEU A 124 -1.57 6.83 23.93
CA LEU A 124 -1.73 6.55 25.36
C LEU A 124 -1.26 7.78 26.14
N GLY A 125 -2.18 8.43 26.82
CA GLY A 125 -1.94 9.56 27.70
C GLY A 125 -2.06 9.19 29.17
N TYR A 126 -1.31 9.85 30.00
CA TYR A 126 -1.40 9.75 31.45
C TYR A 126 -1.32 11.14 32.10
N GLU A 127 -2.34 11.47 32.88
CA GLU A 127 -2.35 12.70 33.67
C GLU A 127 -1.60 12.49 34.98
N LEU A 128 -0.58 13.31 35.20
CA LEU A 128 0.23 13.22 36.41
C LEU A 128 -0.56 13.66 37.65
N PRO A 129 -0.44 12.94 38.79
CA PRO A 129 -1.10 13.32 40.02
C PRO A 129 -0.71 14.73 40.46
N PHE A 130 -1.68 15.54 40.86
CA PHE A 130 -1.45 16.91 41.29
C PHE A 130 -0.42 17.02 42.44
N SER A 131 -0.35 16.04 43.32
CA SER A 131 0.64 15.97 44.41
C SER A 131 2.09 16.00 43.94
N LEU A 132 2.37 15.55 42.71
CA LEU A 132 3.73 15.58 42.13
C LEU A 132 4.07 16.93 41.51
N ILE A 133 3.10 17.63 40.94
CA ILE A 133 3.31 18.82 40.09
C ILE A 133 3.09 20.15 40.83
N GLN A 134 2.30 20.14 41.92
CA GLN A 134 1.95 21.35 42.66
C GLN A 134 3.16 22.18 43.19
N LYS A 135 4.26 21.48 43.54
CA LYS A 135 5.48 22.11 44.02
C LYS A 135 6.21 22.92 42.94
N LEU A 136 5.91 22.63 41.67
CA LEU A 136 6.50 23.30 40.49
C LEU A 136 5.60 24.44 39.97
N GLY A 137 4.47 24.72 40.63
CA GLY A 137 3.53 25.74 40.16
C GLY A 137 2.73 25.33 38.92
N ILE A 138 2.69 24.01 38.62
CA ILE A 138 1.99 23.47 37.47
C ILE A 138 0.59 23.04 37.92
N SER A 139 -0.43 23.50 37.19
CA SER A 139 -1.82 23.19 37.48
C SER A 139 -2.24 21.81 36.92
N GLN A 140 -1.70 21.41 35.77
CA GLN A 140 -1.94 20.13 35.14
C GLN A 140 -0.74 19.70 34.30
N ALA A 141 -0.41 18.41 34.30
CA ALA A 141 0.63 17.86 33.46
C ALA A 141 0.17 16.51 32.87
N THR A 142 0.32 16.36 31.55
CA THR A 142 -0.02 15.13 30.83
C THR A 142 1.17 14.66 30.03
N VAL A 143 1.52 13.40 30.20
CA VAL A 143 2.52 12.68 29.38
C VAL A 143 1.78 11.79 28.40
N ALA A 144 2.17 11.79 27.13
CA ALA A 144 1.57 10.87 26.17
C ALA A 144 2.59 10.29 25.20
N LEU A 145 2.32 9.05 24.80
CA LEU A 145 3.01 8.33 23.74
C LEU A 145 2.02 8.07 22.60
N GLU A 146 2.38 8.46 21.40
CA GLU A 146 1.57 8.23 20.20
C GLU A 146 2.37 7.45 19.17
N GLY A 147 1.80 6.36 18.67
CA GLY A 147 2.32 5.63 17.53
C GLY A 147 1.40 5.83 16.33
N ARG A 148 1.98 6.16 15.16
CA ARG A 148 1.22 6.39 13.92
C ARG A 148 1.54 5.35 12.86
N ASN A 149 0.54 5.00 12.05
CA ASN A 149 0.64 4.08 10.91
C ASN A 149 1.17 2.69 11.30
N LEU A 150 0.82 2.21 12.49
CA LEU A 150 1.41 1.00 13.07
C LEU A 150 1.00 -0.27 12.33
N PHE A 151 -0.28 -0.35 11.90
CA PHE A 151 -0.84 -1.56 11.33
C PHE A 151 -1.74 -1.26 10.14
N VAL A 152 -1.64 -2.12 9.11
CA VAL A 152 -2.52 -2.15 7.94
C VAL A 152 -3.03 -3.56 7.75
N PHE A 153 -4.35 -3.71 7.61
CA PHE A 153 -5.04 -4.99 7.46
C PHE A 153 -5.84 -5.02 6.16
N GLY A 154 -6.15 -6.21 5.67
CA GLY A 154 -7.10 -6.42 4.58
C GLY A 154 -6.57 -6.24 3.16
N SER A 155 -5.34 -5.80 2.96
CA SER A 155 -4.76 -5.74 1.62
C SER A 155 -4.43 -7.14 1.10
N SER A 156 -5.00 -7.49 -0.06
CA SER A 156 -4.69 -8.74 -0.74
C SER A 156 -3.37 -8.70 -1.52
N TYR A 157 -2.91 -7.50 -1.89
CA TYR A 157 -1.67 -7.28 -2.63
C TYR A 157 -0.58 -6.80 -1.66
N ARG A 158 0.43 -7.66 -1.42
CA ARG A 158 1.47 -7.43 -0.42
C ARG A 158 2.88 -7.31 -1.01
N ASN A 159 3.00 -6.98 -2.27
CA ASN A 159 4.30 -6.89 -2.94
C ASN A 159 5.08 -5.62 -2.51
N TYR A 160 5.36 -5.51 -1.22
CA TYR A 160 6.09 -4.39 -0.59
C TYR A 160 5.46 -3.00 -0.78
N LEU A 161 4.23 -2.95 -1.30
CA LEU A 161 3.51 -1.70 -1.53
C LEU A 161 2.51 -1.45 -0.39
N ASP A 162 2.43 -0.20 0.00
CA ASP A 162 1.38 0.25 0.91
C ASP A 162 0.05 0.33 0.13
N PRO A 163 -1.05 -0.25 0.64
CA PRO A 163 -2.33 -0.25 -0.09
C PRO A 163 -2.85 1.15 -0.40
N GLU A 164 -2.47 2.16 0.36
CA GLU A 164 -2.88 3.55 0.17
C GLU A 164 -2.11 4.23 -0.97
N THR A 165 -0.87 3.80 -1.20
CA THR A 165 0.02 4.41 -2.19
C THR A 165 0.33 3.52 -3.39
N MET A 166 -0.15 2.28 -3.42
CA MET A 166 0.25 1.27 -4.42
C MET A 166 -0.09 1.62 -5.87
N GLY A 167 -0.98 2.59 -6.10
CA GLY A 167 -1.28 3.11 -7.44
C GLY A 167 -0.21 4.05 -8.01
N ASN A 168 0.69 4.52 -7.17
CA ASN A 168 1.78 5.39 -7.59
C ASN A 168 3.12 4.65 -7.47
N PRO A 169 3.79 4.34 -8.58
CA PRO A 169 5.05 3.57 -8.58
C PRO A 169 6.22 4.30 -7.90
N TYR A 170 6.11 5.62 -7.75
CA TYR A 170 7.14 6.45 -7.12
C TYR A 170 6.85 6.75 -5.65
N ALA A 171 5.66 6.40 -5.16
CA ALA A 171 5.31 6.63 -3.77
C ALA A 171 5.98 5.60 -2.85
N GLN A 172 6.52 6.10 -1.75
CA GLN A 172 7.03 5.24 -0.70
C GLN A 172 5.89 4.81 0.24
N PRO A 173 6.02 3.65 0.89
CA PRO A 173 5.10 3.25 1.95
C PRO A 173 5.05 4.32 3.05
N ILE A 174 3.87 4.51 3.62
CA ILE A 174 3.69 5.47 4.71
C ILE A 174 4.49 5.03 5.93
N PRO A 175 5.43 5.86 6.42
CA PRO A 175 6.32 5.47 7.51
C PRO A 175 5.57 5.36 8.84
N LYS A 176 6.03 4.44 9.68
CA LYS A 176 5.65 4.39 11.09
C LYS A 176 6.38 5.48 11.85
N SER A 177 5.70 6.14 12.78
CA SER A 177 6.33 7.13 13.64
C SER A 177 5.86 6.98 15.09
N PHE A 178 6.71 7.40 16.01
CA PHE A 178 6.42 7.46 17.43
C PHE A 178 6.70 8.86 17.93
N THR A 179 5.78 9.41 18.70
CA THR A 179 5.87 10.75 19.28
C THR A 179 5.66 10.64 20.78
N PHE A 180 6.61 11.20 21.53
CA PHE A 180 6.44 11.44 22.95
C PHE A 180 6.06 12.92 23.16
N SER A 181 5.06 13.17 23.99
CA SER A 181 4.61 14.52 24.30
C SER A 181 4.46 14.73 25.81
N LEU A 182 4.81 15.94 26.22
CA LEU A 182 4.60 16.44 27.58
C LEU A 182 3.87 17.78 27.46
N ASN A 183 2.65 17.82 28.01
CA ASN A 183 1.85 19.06 28.06
C ASN A 183 1.80 19.54 29.50
N LEU A 184 2.12 20.80 29.72
CA LEU A 184 2.14 21.47 31.02
C LEU A 184 1.25 22.70 30.98
N ASN A 185 0.34 22.82 31.97
CA ASN A 185 -0.47 24.01 32.21
C ASN A 185 -0.04 24.61 33.55
N PHE A 186 0.25 25.91 33.52
CA PHE A 186 0.67 26.70 34.69
C PHE A 186 -0.48 27.49 35.28
#